data_972755af007cb255eb355942b9b17318
#
_entry.id   972755af007cb255eb355942b9b17318
#
_cell.length_a   1.000
_cell.length_b   1.000
_cell.length_c   1.000
_cell.angle_alpha   90.00
_cell.angle_beta   90.00
_cell.angle_gamma   90.00
#
_symmetry.space_group_name_H-M   'P 1'
#
loop_
_entity.id
_entity.type
_entity.pdbx_description
1 polymer ?
#
loop_
_entity_poly.entity_id
_entity_poly.type
_entity_poly.pdbx_seq_one_letter_code
_entity_poly.pdbx_strand_id
1 'polypeptide(L)'
;MKRSIPLIAAGLAAALLLAACSGDSATTTTADTTTAPAGTEFAVVMESFAFTPAELTVPVGATVTWTNRHGARHDVAAADGTFESPLFGEGETFSFTFTAAGEYPYVCTIHPGMEGTIIVTP
;
A
#
# COMPACT_ATOMS: atom_id res chain seq x y z
N MET A 1 9.85 62.61 53.41
CA MET A 1 10.80 62.19 52.50
C MET A 1 10.29 61.30 51.49
N LYS A 2 10.32 61.77 50.40
CA LYS A 2 9.76 61.00 49.36
C LYS A 2 10.78 60.67 48.42
N ARG A 3 10.78 59.55 47.94
CA ARG A 3 11.65 59.22 46.89
C ARG A 3 10.92 58.62 45.79
N SER A 4 11.07 59.20 44.76
CA SER A 4 10.40 58.78 43.56
C SER A 4 11.26 57.76 42.86
N ILE A 5 10.65 56.87 42.35
CA ILE A 5 11.30 55.85 41.61
C ILE A 5 10.93 56.02 40.18
N PRO A 6 11.84 56.07 39.35
CA PRO A 6 11.50 56.15 37.94
C PRO A 6 11.20 54.80 37.38
N LEU A 7 10.26 54.87 36.62
CA LEU A 7 9.90 53.77 35.86
C LEU A 7 10.82 53.59 34.73
N ILE A 8 11.23 52.48 34.55
CA ILE A 8 11.91 52.21 33.35
C ILE A 8 11.11 51.23 32.59
N ALA A 9 10.69 51.69 31.63
CA ALA A 9 9.92 50.86 30.75
C ALA A 9 10.89 50.30 29.78
N ALA A 10 10.84 49.14 29.69
CA ALA A 10 11.59 48.65 28.66
C ALA A 10 10.81 47.69 27.95
N GLY A 11 10.61 47.73 27.09
CA GLY A 11 10.54 47.34 25.97
C GLY A 11 10.71 45.96 25.58
N LEU A 12 10.18 45.48 25.03
CA LEU A 12 9.91 44.93 24.26
C LEU A 12 10.32 44.16 23.47
N ALA A 13 10.18 43.42 23.19
CA ALA A 13 10.61 42.80 22.37
C ALA A 13 10.05 41.70 21.94
N ALA A 14 9.71 41.65 21.35
CA ALA A 14 9.21 41.09 20.67
C ALA A 14 9.50 40.05 19.95
N ALA A 15 9.48 39.37 19.98
CA ALA A 15 9.82 38.58 19.37
C ALA A 15 9.35 37.63 18.80
N LEU A 16 9.04 37.50 18.39
CA LEU A 16 8.76 36.79 17.75
C LEU A 16 8.80 35.83 17.15
N LEU A 17 8.71 35.47 16.85
CA LEU A 17 8.81 34.73 16.23
C LEU A 17 8.66 33.70 15.82
N LEU A 18 8.49 33.52 15.66
CA LEU A 18 8.54 32.68 15.17
C LEU A 18 8.36 31.70 14.74
N ALA A 19 8.18 31.52 14.74
CA ALA A 19 8.05 30.68 14.45
C ALA A 19 7.81 29.80 13.84
N ALA A 20 7.60 29.81 13.60
CA ALA A 20 7.46 29.14 12.94
C ALA A 20 7.51 28.06 12.48
N CYS A 21 7.70 27.90 12.41
CA CYS A 21 7.87 26.97 11.88
C CYS A 21 7.58 25.97 11.60
N SER A 22 7.47 25.87 11.74
CA SER A 22 7.25 24.95 11.69
C SER A 22 6.84 24.09 11.07
N GLY A 23 6.51 24.10 10.89
CA GLY A 23 6.17 23.35 10.29
C GLY A 23 6.28 22.42 9.66
N ASP A 24 6.45 22.48 9.43
CA ASP A 24 6.71 21.74 8.69
C ASP A 24 6.64 20.62 8.60
N SER A 25 6.84 20.56 9.00
CA SER A 25 6.93 19.53 8.95
C SER A 25 6.45 18.63 8.52
N ALA A 26 6.16 18.61 8.61
CA ALA A 26 5.71 17.75 8.30
C ALA A 26 5.70 17.04 7.50
N THR A 27 5.64 17.29 7.14
CA THR A 27 5.59 16.73 6.36
C THR A 27 5.74 15.83 5.90
N THR A 28 6.03 15.76 6.01
CA THR A 28 6.24 15.04 5.61
C THR A 28 6.09 14.07 5.17
N THR A 29 6.30 13.86 5.31
CA THR A 29 6.24 12.87 5.16
C THR A 29 5.77 12.20 4.37
N THR A 30 5.26 12.12 4.43
CA THR A 30 4.64 11.64 3.73
C THR A 30 5.01 11.21 2.70
N ALA A 31 5.43 11.66 2.39
CA ALA A 31 5.83 11.36 1.38
C ALA A 31 5.91 10.18 1.07
N ASP A 32 6.23 9.84 1.46
CA ASP A 32 6.37 8.76 1.30
C ASP A 32 5.67 8.04 0.60
N THR A 33 5.09 8.12 0.54
CA THR A 33 4.35 7.54 -0.07
C THR A 33 4.80 7.28 -1.27
N THR A 34 5.43 6.65 -1.48
CA THR A 34 5.87 6.25 -2.51
C THR A 34 4.85 5.66 -3.20
N THR A 35 4.17 6.19 -3.77
CA THR A 35 3.21 5.71 -4.56
C THR A 35 3.83 5.10 -5.73
N ALA A 36 3.56 3.90 -5.96
CA ALA A 36 4.03 3.26 -7.16
C ALA A 36 3.46 4.03 -8.32
N PRO A 37 4.18 4.13 -9.41
CA PRO A 37 3.68 4.80 -10.59
C PRO A 37 2.36 4.19 -11.03
N ALA A 38 1.48 5.00 -11.49
CA ALA A 38 0.22 4.53 -11.97
C ALA A 38 0.47 3.51 -13.07
N GLY A 39 -0.27 2.45 -13.07
CA GLY A 39 -0.09 1.44 -14.11
C GLY A 39 0.77 0.26 -13.69
N THR A 40 1.35 0.32 -12.51
CA THR A 40 2.14 -0.81 -12.01
C THR A 40 1.37 -1.62 -10.97
N GLU A 41 0.17 -1.21 -10.64
CA GLU A 41 -0.67 -1.88 -9.67
C GLU A 41 -1.86 -2.51 -10.37
N PHE A 42 -2.10 -3.77 -10.11
CA PHE A 42 -3.16 -4.55 -10.74
C PHE A 42 -3.93 -5.30 -9.67
N ALA A 43 -5.18 -5.64 -9.96
CA ALA A 43 -6.05 -6.26 -8.99
C ALA A 43 -6.72 -7.51 -9.55
N VAL A 44 -6.85 -8.51 -8.70
CA VAL A 44 -7.65 -9.70 -8.95
C VAL A 44 -8.63 -9.81 -7.78
N VAL A 45 -9.87 -10.11 -8.08
CA VAL A 45 -10.89 -10.30 -7.06
C VAL A 45 -11.21 -11.78 -6.94
N MET A 46 -11.38 -12.24 -5.71
CA MET A 46 -11.85 -13.60 -5.44
C MET A 46 -13.30 -13.52 -5.02
N GLU A 47 -14.16 -14.14 -5.80
CA GLU A 47 -15.57 -14.11 -5.54
C GLU A 47 -16.22 -15.35 -6.17
N SER A 48 -17.19 -15.94 -5.52
CA SER A 48 -17.90 -17.11 -6.04
C SER A 48 -16.97 -18.26 -6.47
N PHE A 49 -15.95 -18.49 -5.70
CA PHE A 49 -14.95 -19.56 -5.95
C PHE A 49 -14.23 -19.38 -7.29
N ALA A 50 -13.98 -18.14 -7.68
CA ALA A 50 -13.27 -17.83 -8.91
C ALA A 50 -12.35 -16.64 -8.71
N PHE A 51 -11.27 -16.59 -9.50
CA PHE A 51 -10.43 -15.42 -9.62
C PHE A 51 -10.93 -14.58 -10.79
N THR A 52 -11.07 -13.27 -10.60
CA THR A 52 -11.56 -12.38 -11.64
C THR A 52 -10.62 -11.17 -11.76
N PRO A 53 -9.97 -10.97 -12.89
CA PRO A 53 -9.99 -11.85 -14.07
C PRO A 53 -9.23 -13.14 -13.79
N ALA A 54 -9.58 -14.19 -14.47
CA ALA A 54 -8.89 -15.47 -14.33
C ALA A 54 -7.51 -15.43 -15.00
N GLU A 55 -7.35 -14.59 -15.99
CA GLU A 55 -6.07 -14.38 -16.64
C GLU A 55 -5.79 -12.88 -16.67
N LEU A 56 -4.60 -12.49 -16.24
CA LEU A 56 -4.21 -11.08 -16.15
C LEU A 56 -2.80 -10.92 -16.69
N THR A 57 -2.63 -10.00 -17.65
CA THR A 57 -1.32 -9.68 -18.20
C THR A 57 -0.79 -8.40 -17.58
N VAL A 58 0.44 -8.43 -17.07
CA VAL A 58 1.07 -7.31 -16.41
C VAL A 58 2.52 -7.20 -16.86
N PRO A 59 3.15 -6.01 -16.78
CA PRO A 59 4.56 -5.89 -17.09
C PRO A 59 5.44 -6.33 -15.93
N VAL A 60 6.69 -6.61 -16.22
CA VAL A 60 7.70 -6.85 -15.17
C VAL A 60 7.74 -5.66 -14.23
N GLY A 61 7.80 -5.91 -12.96
CA GLY A 61 7.78 -4.88 -11.91
C GLY A 61 6.40 -4.57 -11.37
N ALA A 62 5.36 -5.15 -11.96
CA ALA A 62 4.00 -4.91 -11.51
C ALA A 62 3.70 -5.62 -10.20
N THR A 63 2.87 -4.99 -9.40
CA THR A 63 2.34 -5.58 -8.18
C THR A 63 0.89 -5.97 -8.41
N VAL A 64 0.57 -7.21 -8.15
CA VAL A 64 -0.81 -7.73 -8.24
C VAL A 64 -1.33 -7.91 -6.83
N THR A 65 -2.52 -7.41 -6.57
CA THR A 65 -3.19 -7.54 -5.29
C THR A 65 -4.46 -8.37 -5.48
N TRP A 66 -4.54 -9.45 -4.74
CA TRP A 66 -5.75 -10.28 -4.69
C TRP A 66 -6.59 -9.84 -3.50
N THR A 67 -7.87 -9.59 -3.74
CA THR A 67 -8.82 -9.20 -2.69
C THR A 67 -9.90 -10.26 -2.57
N ASN A 68 -10.11 -10.76 -1.37
CA ASN A 68 -11.18 -11.71 -1.14
C ASN A 68 -12.49 -10.97 -0.87
N ARG A 69 -13.45 -11.13 -1.76
CA ARG A 69 -14.80 -10.57 -1.61
C ARG A 69 -15.85 -11.66 -1.38
N HIS A 70 -15.41 -12.81 -0.94
CA HIS A 70 -16.27 -13.96 -0.72
C HIS A 70 -16.22 -14.34 0.76
N GLY A 71 -17.35 -14.77 1.30
CA GLY A 71 -17.41 -15.14 2.70
C GLY A 71 -16.57 -16.35 3.08
N ALA A 72 -16.11 -17.11 2.10
CA ALA A 72 -15.21 -18.23 2.34
C ALA A 72 -13.76 -17.76 2.34
N ARG A 73 -12.91 -18.49 3.04
CA ARG A 73 -11.48 -18.19 3.03
C ARG A 73 -10.85 -18.76 1.77
N HIS A 74 -9.85 -18.08 1.27
CA HIS A 74 -9.11 -18.47 0.08
C HIS A 74 -7.62 -18.23 0.29
N ASP A 75 -6.81 -18.82 -0.56
CA ASP A 75 -5.40 -18.51 -0.66
C ASP A 75 -5.00 -18.43 -2.13
N VAL A 76 -3.76 -18.06 -2.38
CA VAL A 76 -3.21 -17.93 -3.71
C VAL A 76 -1.87 -18.63 -3.68
N ALA A 77 -1.72 -19.66 -4.48
CA ALA A 77 -0.48 -20.43 -4.51
C ALA A 77 -0.06 -20.69 -5.95
N ALA A 78 1.12 -20.19 -6.33
CA ALA A 78 1.65 -20.42 -7.67
C ALA A 78 2.07 -21.88 -7.82
N ALA A 79 1.80 -22.43 -9.00
CA ALA A 79 2.14 -23.82 -9.29
C ALA A 79 3.64 -24.10 -9.17
N ASP A 80 4.46 -23.09 -9.46
CA ASP A 80 5.92 -23.24 -9.39
C ASP A 80 6.51 -22.78 -8.05
N GLY A 81 5.67 -22.37 -7.11
CA GLY A 81 6.14 -21.92 -5.81
C GLY A 81 6.64 -20.49 -5.75
N THR A 82 6.51 -19.72 -6.82
CA THR A 82 6.99 -18.34 -6.87
C THR A 82 6.33 -17.48 -5.80
N PHE A 83 5.05 -17.69 -5.53
CA PHE A 83 4.34 -17.01 -4.47
C PHE A 83 3.32 -17.94 -3.82
N GLU A 84 3.06 -17.67 -2.55
CA GLU A 84 2.10 -18.44 -1.79
C GLU A 84 1.61 -17.56 -0.65
N SER A 85 0.31 -17.44 -0.50
CA SER A 85 -0.27 -16.67 0.58
C SER A 85 -0.77 -17.58 1.70
N PRO A 86 -0.93 -17.05 2.91
CA PRO A 86 -1.74 -17.75 3.90
C PRO A 86 -3.20 -17.71 3.48
N LEU A 87 -4.05 -18.45 4.16
CA LEU A 87 -5.50 -18.33 3.98
C LEU A 87 -5.96 -16.98 4.52
N PHE A 88 -6.72 -16.25 3.73
CA PHE A 88 -7.27 -14.96 4.15
C PHE A 88 -8.77 -14.89 3.88
N GLY A 89 -9.46 -14.14 4.74
CA GLY A 89 -10.91 -14.06 4.76
C GLY A 89 -11.47 -12.89 3.97
N GLU A 90 -12.79 -12.74 4.06
CA GLU A 90 -13.47 -11.67 3.34
C GLU A 90 -12.92 -10.29 3.73
N GLY A 91 -12.65 -9.46 2.74
CA GLY A 91 -12.11 -8.13 2.92
C GLY A 91 -10.59 -8.07 3.02
N GLU A 92 -9.94 -9.20 3.18
CA GLU A 92 -8.48 -9.23 3.30
C GLU A 92 -7.82 -9.34 1.92
N THR A 93 -6.56 -9.01 1.86
CA THR A 93 -5.80 -8.95 0.61
C THR A 93 -4.45 -9.63 0.74
N PHE A 94 -3.91 -10.02 -0.41
CA PHE A 94 -2.53 -10.50 -0.56
C PHE A 94 -1.94 -9.83 -1.80
N SER A 95 -0.70 -9.42 -1.74
CA SER A 95 -0.02 -8.77 -2.87
C SER A 95 1.31 -9.42 -3.16
N PHE A 96 1.67 -9.44 -4.44
CA PHE A 96 2.97 -9.94 -4.89
C PHE A 96 3.49 -9.11 -6.06
N THR A 97 4.79 -8.81 -6.07
CA THR A 97 5.43 -8.05 -7.13
C THR A 97 6.22 -8.99 -8.03
N PHE A 98 5.94 -8.96 -9.31
CA PHE A 98 6.56 -9.84 -10.29
C PHE A 98 7.81 -9.21 -10.88
N THR A 99 8.95 -9.85 -10.67
CA THR A 99 10.24 -9.32 -11.12
C THR A 99 10.80 -10.04 -12.34
N ALA A 100 10.14 -11.06 -12.83
CA ALA A 100 10.59 -11.80 -14.01
C ALA A 100 9.43 -12.08 -14.93
N ALA A 101 9.66 -11.98 -16.23
CA ALA A 101 8.67 -12.30 -17.23
C ALA A 101 8.38 -13.79 -17.25
N GLY A 102 7.16 -14.17 -17.59
CA GLY A 102 6.76 -15.57 -17.67
C GLY A 102 5.28 -15.74 -17.39
N GLU A 103 4.86 -16.98 -17.35
CA GLU A 103 3.50 -17.32 -17.01
C GLU A 103 3.48 -17.96 -15.63
N TYR A 104 2.57 -17.51 -14.80
CA TYR A 104 2.46 -17.95 -13.42
C TYR A 104 1.04 -18.46 -13.15
N PRO A 105 0.79 -19.73 -13.45
CA PRO A 105 -0.50 -20.32 -13.09
C PRO A 105 -0.54 -20.50 -11.56
N TYR A 106 -1.71 -20.28 -11.00
CA TYR A 106 -1.90 -20.38 -9.56
C TYR A 106 -3.31 -20.92 -9.24
N VAL A 107 -3.47 -21.39 -8.02
CA VAL A 107 -4.73 -21.97 -7.57
C VAL A 107 -5.04 -21.51 -6.16
N CYS A 108 -6.30 -21.71 -5.74
CA CYS A 108 -6.66 -21.72 -4.34
C CYS A 108 -6.51 -23.17 -3.87
N THR A 109 -5.71 -23.40 -2.86
CA THR A 109 -5.35 -24.77 -2.48
C THR A 109 -6.50 -25.55 -1.83
N ILE A 110 -7.49 -24.86 -1.30
CA ILE A 110 -8.59 -25.49 -0.58
C ILE A 110 -9.89 -25.59 -1.39
N HIS A 111 -9.90 -25.07 -2.63
CA HIS A 111 -11.08 -25.11 -3.49
C HIS A 111 -10.71 -25.64 -4.86
N PRO A 112 -10.87 -26.94 -5.11
CA PRO A 112 -10.54 -27.52 -6.40
C PRO A 112 -11.23 -26.78 -7.56
N GLY A 113 -10.47 -26.52 -8.61
CA GLY A 113 -11.01 -25.83 -9.78
C GLY A 113 -10.98 -24.31 -9.71
N MET A 114 -10.55 -23.74 -8.60
CA MET A 114 -10.38 -22.28 -8.49
C MET A 114 -8.97 -21.94 -8.93
N GLU A 115 -8.83 -21.48 -10.16
CA GLU A 115 -7.54 -21.31 -10.84
C GLU A 115 -7.42 -19.96 -11.53
N GLY A 116 -6.20 -19.48 -11.68
CA GLY A 116 -5.91 -18.27 -12.44
C GLY A 116 -4.50 -18.30 -12.99
N THR A 117 -4.17 -17.31 -13.82
CA THR A 117 -2.84 -17.19 -14.40
C THR A 117 -2.45 -15.70 -14.48
N ILE A 118 -1.25 -15.38 -14.05
CA ILE A 118 -0.67 -14.07 -14.28
C ILE A 118 0.35 -14.23 -15.40
N ILE A 119 0.23 -13.41 -16.45
CA ILE A 119 1.19 -13.37 -17.55
C ILE A 119 2.01 -12.12 -17.39
N VAL A 120 3.31 -12.27 -17.18
CA VAL A 120 4.21 -11.14 -16.97
C VAL A 120 5.02 -10.93 -18.24
N THR A 121 4.87 -9.75 -18.82
CA THR A 121 5.57 -9.40 -20.06
C THR A 121 6.82 -8.58 -19.76
N PRO A 122 7.85 -8.70 -20.61
CA PRO A 122 9.08 -7.94 -20.44
C PRO A 122 8.87 -6.43 -20.49
#